data_694ad54db1839e97075e3a95526202b7
#
_entry.id   694ad54db1839e97075e3a95526202b7
#
_cell.length_a   1.000
_cell.length_b   1.000
_cell.length_c   1.000
_cell.angle_alpha   90.00
_cell.angle_beta   90.00
_cell.angle_gamma   90.00
#
_symmetry.space_group_name_H-M   'P 1'
#
loop_
_entity.id
_entity.type
_entity.pdbx_description
1 polymer ?
#
loop_
_entity_poly.entity_id
_entity_poly.type
_entity_poly.pdbx_seq_one_letter_code
_entity_poly.pdbx_strand_id
1 'polypeptide(L)'
;AWINPYRVKTSLKNELAPGHVYNIHPEWFVTYGDQVYFDPALPESRRHICMVITDIVSRYDVDAIHMDDYFYPYPKQGVDFPDDASFARYGGGFSNKADWRRSNVNVLIKKIHETVRELKPWVKFGVSPFGIYRNQKSDPLGSKTNGLQNYDDLYADVLLWAREGWIDYNIPQIYCC
;
A
#
# COMPACT_ATOMS: atom_id res chain seq x y z
N ALA A 1 5.10 -15.49 1.16
CA ALA A 1 3.75 -15.11 1.63
C ALA A 1 3.24 -13.90 0.84
N TRP A 2 1.98 -13.92 0.41
CA TRP A 2 1.34 -12.85 -0.35
C TRP A 2 0.37 -12.09 0.54
N ILE A 3 0.49 -10.77 0.63
CA ILE A 3 -0.25 -9.91 1.55
C ILE A 3 -0.86 -8.72 0.81
N ASN A 4 -2.11 -8.37 1.16
CA ASN A 4 -2.68 -7.07 0.85
C ASN A 4 -2.55 -6.19 2.10
N PRO A 5 -1.78 -5.09 2.06
CA PRO A 5 -1.44 -4.37 3.30
C PRO A 5 -2.60 -3.59 3.90
N TYR A 6 -3.48 -3.01 3.09
CA TYR A 6 -4.44 -2.03 3.60
C TYR A 6 -5.89 -2.49 3.62
N ARG A 7 -6.31 -3.35 2.66
CA ARG A 7 -7.72 -3.74 2.59
C ARG A 7 -8.08 -4.78 3.63
N VAL A 8 -9.02 -4.46 4.51
CA VAL A 8 -9.45 -5.30 5.63
C VAL A 8 -10.77 -6.02 5.35
N LYS A 9 -11.72 -5.32 4.69
CA LYS A 9 -12.99 -5.91 4.29
C LYS A 9 -13.22 -5.66 2.81
N THR A 10 -13.60 -6.71 2.09
CA THR A 10 -13.98 -6.62 0.67
C THR A 10 -15.46 -6.22 0.50
N SER A 11 -16.26 -6.30 1.56
CA SER A 11 -17.62 -5.79 1.65
C SER A 11 -17.94 -5.45 3.10
N LEU A 12 -18.75 -4.40 3.29
CA LEU A 12 -19.26 -4.03 4.63
C LEU A 12 -20.09 -5.14 5.26
N LYS A 13 -20.69 -6.03 4.45
CA LYS A 13 -21.48 -7.19 4.91
C LYS A 13 -20.63 -8.31 5.50
N ASN A 14 -19.32 -8.31 5.25
CA ASN A 14 -18.46 -9.37 5.78
C ASN A 14 -18.32 -9.21 7.30
N GLU A 15 -18.66 -10.28 8.02
CA GLU A 15 -18.39 -10.36 9.45
C GLU A 15 -16.92 -10.74 9.69
N LEU A 16 -16.34 -10.16 10.72
CA LEU A 16 -14.98 -10.44 11.15
C LEU A 16 -15.03 -11.08 12.54
N ALA A 17 -14.05 -11.93 12.83
CA ALA A 17 -13.93 -12.54 14.15
C ALA A 17 -13.95 -11.47 15.27
N PRO A 18 -14.54 -11.74 16.44
CA PRO A 18 -14.66 -10.76 17.52
C PRO A 18 -13.33 -10.14 17.93
N GLY A 19 -12.24 -10.90 17.91
CA GLY A 19 -10.89 -10.43 18.23
C GLY A 19 -10.14 -9.78 17.06
N HIS A 20 -10.80 -9.54 15.92
CA HIS A 20 -10.15 -8.89 14.79
C HIS A 20 -9.85 -7.41 15.10
N VAL A 21 -8.68 -6.94 14.66
CA VAL A 21 -8.21 -5.56 14.92
C VAL A 21 -9.23 -4.48 14.54
N TYR A 22 -10.02 -4.67 13.50
CA TYR A 22 -11.10 -3.76 13.12
C TYR A 22 -12.16 -3.59 14.21
N ASN A 23 -12.49 -4.66 14.94
CA ASN A 23 -13.47 -4.60 16.03
C ASN A 23 -12.88 -4.00 17.30
N ILE A 24 -11.57 -4.07 17.47
CA ILE A 24 -10.85 -3.55 18.66
C ILE A 24 -10.48 -2.09 18.48
N HIS A 25 -10.05 -1.70 17.29
CA HIS A 25 -9.54 -0.37 16.92
C HIS A 25 -10.22 0.18 15.67
N PRO A 26 -11.54 0.41 15.69
CA PRO A 26 -12.26 0.91 14.51
C PRO A 26 -11.73 2.27 14.01
N GLU A 27 -11.12 3.05 14.87
CA GLU A 27 -10.51 4.36 14.56
C GLU A 27 -9.29 4.28 13.65
N TRP A 28 -8.73 3.09 13.41
CA TRP A 28 -7.60 2.91 12.48
C TRP A 28 -8.05 2.73 11.03
N PHE A 29 -9.33 2.72 10.78
CA PHE A 29 -9.88 2.33 9.49
C PHE A 29 -10.74 3.43 8.87
N VAL A 30 -10.78 3.38 7.54
CA VAL A 30 -11.67 4.22 6.74
C VAL A 30 -12.52 3.34 5.84
N THR A 31 -13.75 3.78 5.60
CA THR A 31 -14.66 3.13 4.65
C THR A 31 -14.61 3.85 3.31
N TYR A 32 -14.35 3.13 2.24
CA TYR A 32 -14.35 3.66 0.88
C TYR A 32 -15.25 2.81 -0.02
N GLY A 33 -16.40 3.37 -0.36
CA GLY A 33 -17.48 2.61 -0.99
C GLY A 33 -18.07 1.55 -0.05
N ASP A 34 -18.00 0.29 -0.45
CA ASP A 34 -18.45 -0.87 0.31
C ASP A 34 -17.31 -1.65 0.99
N GLN A 35 -16.12 -1.12 0.98
CA GLN A 35 -14.91 -1.75 1.49
C GLN A 35 -14.31 -0.98 2.67
N VAL A 36 -13.51 -1.67 3.47
CA VAL A 36 -12.82 -1.08 4.63
C VAL A 36 -11.31 -1.23 4.46
N TYR A 37 -10.60 -0.17 4.75
CA TYR A 37 -9.14 -0.10 4.64
C TYR A 37 -8.52 0.42 5.94
N PHE A 38 -7.33 -0.02 6.26
CA PHE A 38 -6.50 0.75 7.19
C PHE A 38 -6.28 2.16 6.62
N ASP A 39 -6.30 3.17 7.49
CA ASP A 39 -5.83 4.50 7.11
C ASP A 39 -4.30 4.46 6.94
N PRO A 40 -3.77 4.67 5.72
CA PRO A 40 -2.33 4.58 5.48
C PRO A 40 -1.50 5.64 6.21
N ALA A 41 -2.13 6.71 6.64
CA ALA A 41 -1.46 7.81 7.34
C ALA A 41 -1.17 7.50 8.81
N LEU A 42 -1.94 6.58 9.41
CA LEU A 42 -1.81 6.30 10.84
C LEU A 42 -0.54 5.48 11.15
N PRO A 43 0.28 5.92 12.10
CA PRO A 43 1.41 5.14 12.61
C PRO A 43 0.99 3.76 13.16
N GLU A 44 -0.20 3.69 13.76
CA GLU A 44 -0.80 2.47 14.31
C GLU A 44 -1.09 1.44 13.22
N SER A 45 -1.67 1.86 12.09
CA SER A 45 -1.92 1.02 10.91
C SER A 45 -0.61 0.41 10.40
N ARG A 46 0.41 1.24 10.21
CA ARG A 46 1.73 0.80 9.74
C ARG A 46 2.40 -0.16 10.73
N ARG A 47 2.30 0.13 12.04
CA ARG A 47 2.85 -0.74 13.08
C ARG A 47 2.17 -2.11 13.07
N HIS A 48 0.85 -2.14 12.96
CA HIS A 48 0.09 -3.40 12.91
C HIS A 48 0.47 -4.24 11.69
N ILE A 49 0.57 -3.63 10.51
CA ILE A 49 1.01 -4.32 9.28
C ILE A 49 2.41 -4.90 9.46
N CYS A 50 3.36 -4.13 9.99
CA CYS A 50 4.70 -4.64 10.27
C CYS A 50 4.71 -5.76 11.32
N MET A 51 3.84 -5.72 12.35
CA MET A 51 3.68 -6.83 13.31
C MET A 51 3.21 -8.12 12.63
N VAL A 52 2.25 -8.03 11.71
CA VAL A 52 1.80 -9.20 10.94
C VAL A 52 2.95 -9.79 10.12
N ILE A 53 3.74 -8.94 9.46
CA ILE A 53 4.91 -9.38 8.69
C ILE A 53 5.96 -10.01 9.60
N THR A 54 6.22 -9.40 10.76
CA THR A 54 7.11 -9.95 11.78
C THR A 54 6.67 -11.36 12.20
N ASP A 55 5.38 -11.55 12.48
CA ASP A 55 4.84 -12.85 12.86
C ASP A 55 5.04 -13.90 11.75
N ILE A 56 4.74 -13.55 10.51
CA ILE A 56 4.91 -14.44 9.35
C ILE A 56 6.39 -14.82 9.16
N VAL A 57 7.28 -13.83 9.09
CA VAL A 57 8.70 -14.08 8.82
C VAL A 57 9.36 -14.84 9.97
N SER A 58 8.96 -14.56 11.21
CA SER A 58 9.54 -15.23 12.39
C SER A 58 9.10 -16.69 12.50
N ARG A 59 7.82 -16.99 12.26
CA ARG A 59 7.22 -18.30 12.53
C ARG A 59 7.28 -19.26 11.37
N TYR A 60 7.38 -18.78 10.15
CA TYR A 60 7.32 -19.61 8.96
C TYR A 60 8.61 -19.53 8.15
N ASP A 61 8.93 -20.60 7.45
CA ASP A 61 10.05 -20.67 6.51
C ASP A 61 9.57 -20.19 5.13
N VAL A 62 9.46 -18.86 5.00
CA VAL A 62 9.05 -18.22 3.75
C VAL A 62 10.27 -17.71 3.01
N ASP A 63 10.27 -17.83 1.68
CA ASP A 63 11.32 -17.30 0.82
C ASP A 63 11.16 -15.79 0.57
N ALA A 64 9.90 -15.31 0.60
CA ALA A 64 9.60 -13.91 0.32
C ALA A 64 8.29 -13.44 0.97
N ILE A 65 8.25 -12.13 1.21
CA ILE A 65 7.01 -11.35 1.39
C ILE A 65 6.69 -10.69 0.06
N HIS A 66 5.46 -10.84 -0.40
CA HIS A 66 4.99 -10.29 -1.66
C HIS A 66 3.73 -9.45 -1.47
N MET A 67 3.68 -8.29 -2.11
CA MET A 67 2.49 -7.45 -2.22
C MET A 67 2.09 -7.28 -3.66
N ASP A 68 0.79 -7.18 -3.92
CA ASP A 68 0.24 -6.86 -5.23
C ASP A 68 0.16 -5.33 -5.46
N ASP A 69 -0.85 -4.88 -6.17
CA ASP A 69 -1.08 -3.49 -6.55
C ASP A 69 -2.04 -2.74 -5.59
N TYR A 70 -2.52 -3.40 -4.53
CA TYR A 70 -3.50 -2.81 -3.62
C TYR A 70 -2.85 -1.93 -2.54
N PHE A 71 -2.35 -0.76 -2.95
CA PHE A 71 -1.91 0.31 -2.04
C PHE A 71 -3.11 1.18 -1.62
N TYR A 72 -3.24 2.43 -2.11
CA TYR A 72 -4.53 3.08 -2.03
C TYR A 72 -5.54 2.36 -2.94
N PRO A 73 -6.84 2.36 -2.60
CA PRO A 73 -7.84 1.67 -3.43
C PRO A 73 -7.97 2.30 -4.82
N TYR A 74 -8.44 1.52 -5.77
CA TYR A 74 -8.74 2.01 -7.11
C TYR A 74 -9.70 3.18 -7.04
N PRO A 75 -9.42 4.28 -7.75
CA PRO A 75 -10.25 5.47 -7.70
C PRO A 75 -11.68 5.17 -8.15
N LYS A 76 -12.65 5.70 -7.42
CA LYS A 76 -14.08 5.66 -7.77
C LYS A 76 -14.48 7.02 -8.31
N GLN A 77 -15.22 7.03 -9.43
CA GLN A 77 -15.65 8.28 -10.06
C GLN A 77 -16.41 9.17 -9.07
N GLY A 78 -15.94 10.41 -8.91
CA GLY A 78 -16.58 11.41 -8.04
C GLY A 78 -16.44 11.18 -6.54
N VAL A 79 -15.67 10.19 -6.12
CA VAL A 79 -15.46 9.87 -4.69
C VAL A 79 -13.97 9.86 -4.38
N ASP A 80 -13.49 10.79 -3.56
CA ASP A 80 -12.12 10.75 -3.06
C ASP A 80 -12.00 9.77 -1.87
N PHE A 81 -10.80 9.27 -1.63
CA PHE A 81 -10.52 8.47 -0.44
C PHE A 81 -10.68 9.34 0.81
N PRO A 82 -11.40 8.89 1.86
CA PRO A 82 -11.81 9.76 2.96
C PRO A 82 -10.73 9.96 4.03
N ASP A 83 -9.60 10.52 3.64
CA ASP A 83 -8.44 10.78 4.50
C ASP A 83 -8.20 12.26 4.82
N ASP A 84 -9.23 13.12 4.66
CA ASP A 84 -9.11 14.56 4.91
C ASP A 84 -8.72 14.88 6.36
N ALA A 85 -9.30 14.18 7.33
CA ALA A 85 -8.97 14.37 8.74
C ALA A 85 -7.51 13.98 9.03
N SER A 86 -7.03 12.91 8.42
CA SER A 86 -5.65 12.44 8.56
C SER A 86 -4.69 13.38 7.83
N PHE A 87 -5.07 13.91 6.67
CA PHE A 87 -4.27 14.92 5.97
C PHE A 87 -4.16 16.20 6.80
N ALA A 88 -5.25 16.68 7.37
CA ALA A 88 -5.23 17.86 8.25
C ALA A 88 -4.30 17.67 9.46
N ARG A 89 -4.21 16.44 9.98
CA ARG A 89 -3.39 16.12 11.16
C ARG A 89 -1.93 15.84 10.82
N TYR A 90 -1.66 15.14 9.74
CA TYR A 90 -0.33 14.58 9.40
C TYR A 90 0.26 15.11 8.09
N GLY A 91 -0.50 15.89 7.33
CA GLY A 91 -0.09 16.42 6.02
C GLY A 91 0.81 17.65 6.10
N GLY A 92 1.20 18.11 7.30
CA GLY A 92 2.08 19.26 7.46
C GLY A 92 3.40 19.08 6.69
N GLY A 93 3.77 20.08 5.89
CA GLY A 93 4.95 20.04 5.03
C GLY A 93 4.71 19.56 3.60
N PHE A 94 3.51 19.07 3.28
CA PHE A 94 3.12 18.68 1.92
C PHE A 94 2.25 19.75 1.26
N SER A 95 2.59 20.13 0.03
CA SER A 95 1.83 21.11 -0.75
C SER A 95 0.52 20.56 -1.34
N ASN A 96 0.41 19.22 -1.44
CA ASN A 96 -0.77 18.55 -1.96
C ASN A 96 -0.95 17.15 -1.34
N LYS A 97 -2.19 16.67 -1.39
CA LYS A 97 -2.59 15.39 -0.80
C LYS A 97 -1.98 14.18 -1.54
N ALA A 98 -1.73 14.28 -2.84
CA ALA A 98 -1.16 13.17 -3.61
C ALA A 98 0.28 12.85 -3.20
N ASP A 99 1.13 13.85 -2.99
CA ASP A 99 2.49 13.66 -2.49
C ASP A 99 2.50 13.09 -1.07
N TRP A 100 1.60 13.57 -0.23
CA TRP A 100 1.43 13.04 1.11
C TRP A 100 0.97 11.58 1.12
N ARG A 101 0.02 11.20 0.27
CA ARG A 101 -0.43 9.81 0.10
C ARG A 101 0.73 8.91 -0.34
N ARG A 102 1.52 9.33 -1.32
CA ARG A 102 2.74 8.61 -1.74
C ARG A 102 3.73 8.45 -0.60
N SER A 103 3.95 9.50 0.17
CA SER A 103 4.82 9.45 1.34
C SER A 103 4.35 8.41 2.36
N ASN A 104 3.04 8.29 2.62
CA ASN A 104 2.49 7.28 3.53
C ASN A 104 2.79 5.86 3.06
N VAL A 105 2.62 5.59 1.75
CA VAL A 105 2.95 4.29 1.16
C VAL A 105 4.46 4.03 1.22
N ASN A 106 5.28 5.03 0.85
CA ASN A 106 6.74 4.92 0.88
C ASN A 106 7.26 4.58 2.29
N VAL A 107 6.70 5.21 3.33
CA VAL A 107 7.07 4.92 4.72
C VAL A 107 6.73 3.48 5.09
N LEU A 108 5.58 2.95 4.65
CA LEU A 108 5.23 1.55 4.91
C LEU A 108 6.21 0.60 4.21
N ILE A 109 6.46 0.79 2.90
CA ILE A 109 7.36 -0.07 2.12
C ILE A 109 8.75 -0.10 2.72
N LYS A 110 9.30 1.07 3.07
CA LYS A 110 10.60 1.16 3.76
C LYS A 110 10.60 0.40 5.07
N LYS A 111 9.59 0.57 5.92
CA LYS A 111 9.48 -0.14 7.21
C LYS A 111 9.38 -1.65 7.05
N ILE A 112 8.67 -2.14 6.04
CA ILE A 112 8.59 -3.57 5.75
C ILE A 112 9.96 -4.10 5.34
N HIS A 113 10.65 -3.39 4.44
CA HIS A 113 12.01 -3.74 4.06
C HIS A 113 12.93 -3.86 5.29
N GLU A 114 12.94 -2.83 6.14
CA GLU A 114 13.74 -2.81 7.37
C GLU A 114 13.39 -4.00 8.27
N THR A 115 12.08 -4.23 8.51
CA THR A 115 11.59 -5.34 9.34
C THR A 115 12.04 -6.72 8.82
N VAL A 116 11.90 -6.96 7.52
CA VAL A 116 12.30 -8.23 6.91
C VAL A 116 13.82 -8.42 7.01
N ARG A 117 14.61 -7.36 6.74
CA ARG A 117 16.07 -7.41 6.81
C ARG A 117 16.59 -7.65 8.22
N GLU A 118 15.98 -7.07 9.23
CA GLU A 118 16.35 -7.27 10.63
C GLU A 118 16.07 -8.70 11.10
N LEU A 119 14.97 -9.31 10.65
CA LEU A 119 14.55 -10.64 11.08
C LEU A 119 15.27 -11.76 10.32
N LYS A 120 15.21 -11.72 8.99
CA LYS A 120 15.82 -12.72 8.10
C LYS A 120 16.31 -12.04 6.82
N PRO A 121 17.59 -11.63 6.75
CA PRO A 121 18.11 -10.86 5.61
C PRO A 121 18.11 -11.60 4.28
N TRP A 122 17.92 -12.92 4.28
CA TRP A 122 17.77 -13.74 3.07
C TRP A 122 16.36 -13.78 2.51
N VAL A 123 15.34 -13.46 3.33
CA VAL A 123 13.95 -13.38 2.86
C VAL A 123 13.79 -12.16 1.96
N LYS A 124 13.21 -12.39 0.79
CA LYS A 124 13.00 -11.33 -0.22
C LYS A 124 11.73 -10.54 0.07
N PHE A 125 11.74 -9.27 -0.33
CA PHE A 125 10.53 -8.45 -0.36
C PHE A 125 10.31 -7.91 -1.76
N GLY A 126 9.13 -8.12 -2.34
CA GLY A 126 8.82 -7.65 -3.69
C GLY A 126 7.35 -7.31 -3.89
N VAL A 127 7.09 -6.70 -5.03
CA VAL A 127 5.76 -6.21 -5.39
C VAL A 127 5.39 -6.60 -6.83
N SER A 128 4.09 -6.77 -7.09
CA SER A 128 3.53 -6.88 -8.44
C SER A 128 2.53 -5.74 -8.70
N PRO A 129 3.04 -4.53 -9.01
CA PRO A 129 2.21 -3.36 -9.26
C PRO A 129 1.60 -3.41 -10.67
N PHE A 130 0.76 -2.43 -11.04
CA PHE A 130 0.33 -2.25 -12.42
C PHE A 130 1.51 -2.13 -13.38
N GLY A 131 1.29 -2.56 -14.64
CA GLY A 131 2.27 -2.39 -15.71
C GLY A 131 2.52 -0.92 -16.09
N ILE A 132 1.60 -0.02 -15.75
CA ILE A 132 1.69 1.41 -16.05
C ILE A 132 2.19 2.16 -14.82
N TYR A 133 3.41 2.67 -14.87
CA TYR A 133 3.89 3.59 -13.84
C TYR A 133 3.20 4.93 -13.95
N ARG A 134 3.31 5.59 -15.10
CA ARG A 134 2.60 6.82 -15.47
C ARG A 134 2.24 6.82 -16.96
N ASN A 135 1.10 7.39 -17.30
CA ASN A 135 0.70 7.63 -18.69
C ASN A 135 1.43 8.85 -19.25
N GLN A 136 1.66 8.90 -20.56
CA GLN A 136 2.28 10.06 -21.22
C GLN A 136 1.50 11.38 -21.01
N LYS A 137 0.19 11.30 -20.77
CA LYS A 137 -0.63 12.47 -20.41
C LYS A 137 -0.29 13.05 -19.04
N SER A 138 0.15 12.22 -18.12
CA SER A 138 0.52 12.63 -16.74
C SER A 138 1.99 13.02 -16.64
N ASP A 139 2.83 12.39 -17.46
CA ASP A 139 4.29 12.62 -17.49
C ASP A 139 4.82 12.42 -18.90
N PRO A 140 5.56 13.38 -19.50
CA PRO A 140 6.13 13.23 -20.85
C PRO A 140 7.01 11.99 -21.04
N LEU A 141 7.62 11.47 -19.96
CA LEU A 141 8.41 10.24 -19.96
C LEU A 141 7.56 8.98 -19.73
N GLY A 142 6.25 9.14 -19.51
CA GLY A 142 5.31 8.06 -19.29
C GLY A 142 5.04 7.24 -20.56
N SER A 143 4.44 6.08 -20.37
CA SER A 143 4.07 5.20 -21.47
C SER A 143 2.87 5.74 -22.27
N LYS A 144 2.78 5.37 -23.56
CA LYS A 144 1.64 5.70 -24.45
C LYS A 144 0.42 4.83 -24.11
N THR A 145 -0.09 5.00 -22.91
CA THR A 145 -1.20 4.22 -22.34
C THR A 145 -2.27 5.14 -21.77
N ASN A 146 -3.43 4.59 -21.41
CA ASN A 146 -4.57 5.33 -20.82
C ASN A 146 -5.19 4.58 -19.59
N GLY A 147 -4.52 3.57 -19.05
CA GLY A 147 -4.99 2.80 -17.89
C GLY A 147 -4.64 3.48 -16.56
N LEU A 148 -5.04 2.82 -15.46
CA LEU A 148 -4.67 3.24 -14.11
C LEU A 148 -3.15 3.21 -13.91
N GLN A 149 -2.66 4.16 -13.16
CA GLN A 149 -1.24 4.43 -12.95
C GLN A 149 -0.83 4.12 -11.51
N ASN A 150 0.34 3.51 -11.33
CA ASN A 150 0.88 3.30 -9.99
C ASN A 150 1.07 4.61 -9.23
N TYR A 151 1.76 5.57 -9.86
CA TYR A 151 2.19 6.81 -9.21
C TYR A 151 1.04 7.76 -8.93
N ASP A 152 0.17 7.99 -9.93
CA ASP A 152 -0.85 9.03 -9.84
C ASP A 152 -2.17 8.53 -9.22
N ASP A 153 -2.56 7.25 -9.48
CA ASP A 153 -3.86 6.73 -9.06
C ASP A 153 -3.78 5.87 -7.78
N LEU A 154 -2.69 5.11 -7.59
CA LEU A 154 -2.49 4.23 -6.43
C LEU A 154 -1.49 4.80 -5.41
N TYR A 155 -0.88 5.94 -5.71
CA TYR A 155 0.14 6.59 -4.90
C TYR A 155 1.34 5.69 -4.58
N ALA A 156 1.69 4.81 -5.52
CA ALA A 156 2.75 3.82 -5.41
C ALA A 156 3.97 4.25 -6.25
N ASP A 157 5.02 4.72 -5.59
CA ASP A 157 6.26 5.15 -6.24
C ASP A 157 7.25 3.98 -6.36
N VAL A 158 6.90 3.01 -7.20
CA VAL A 158 7.69 1.79 -7.41
C VAL A 158 9.11 2.05 -7.92
N LEU A 159 9.33 3.16 -8.64
CA LEU A 159 10.66 3.54 -9.11
C LEU A 159 11.54 4.03 -7.97
N LEU A 160 10.97 4.78 -7.02
CA LEU A 160 11.68 5.16 -5.80
C LEU A 160 12.06 3.91 -5.01
N TRP A 161 11.13 2.98 -4.79
CA TRP A 161 11.40 1.77 -4.00
C TRP A 161 12.51 0.91 -4.61
N ALA A 162 12.53 0.78 -5.93
CA ALA A 162 13.60 0.07 -6.64
C ALA A 162 14.95 0.81 -6.54
N ARG A 163 14.95 2.14 -6.69
CA ARG A 163 16.15 2.98 -6.63
C ARG A 163 16.80 2.97 -5.24
N GLU A 164 15.95 3.04 -4.21
CA GLU A 164 16.40 3.02 -2.81
C GLU A 164 16.71 1.61 -2.30
N GLY A 165 16.45 0.58 -3.13
CA GLY A 165 16.68 -0.83 -2.75
C GLY A 165 15.72 -1.34 -1.67
N TRP A 166 14.54 -0.75 -1.52
CA TRP A 166 13.54 -1.19 -0.54
C TRP A 166 12.77 -2.43 -1.00
N ILE A 167 12.85 -2.78 -2.27
CA ILE A 167 12.30 -4.01 -2.83
C ILE A 167 13.39 -4.81 -3.53
N ASP A 168 13.35 -6.14 -3.41
CA ASP A 168 14.31 -7.04 -4.05
C ASP A 168 13.91 -7.40 -5.48
N TYR A 169 12.61 -7.34 -5.79
CA TYR A 169 12.09 -7.60 -7.13
C TYR A 169 10.80 -6.84 -7.39
N ASN A 170 10.55 -6.59 -8.67
CA ASN A 170 9.35 -5.94 -9.16
C ASN A 170 8.78 -6.77 -10.32
N ILE A 171 7.52 -7.20 -10.22
CA ILE A 171 6.83 -8.03 -11.22
C ILE A 171 5.60 -7.26 -11.72
N PRO A 172 5.76 -6.31 -12.65
CA PRO A 172 4.63 -5.54 -13.16
C PRO A 172 3.57 -6.44 -13.80
N GLN A 173 2.30 -6.17 -13.49
CA GLN A 173 1.17 -6.88 -14.08
C GLN A 173 0.96 -6.38 -15.51
N ILE A 174 1.46 -7.11 -16.48
CA ILE A 174 1.34 -6.79 -17.90
C ILE A 174 0.29 -7.72 -18.50
N TYR A 175 -0.94 -7.24 -18.56
CA TYR A 175 -2.01 -7.94 -19.25
C TYR A 175 -1.98 -7.49 -20.71
N CYS A 176 -1.61 -8.41 -21.61
CA CYS A 176 -1.71 -8.16 -23.04
C CYS A 176 -3.19 -8.10 -23.44
N CYS A 177 -3.61 -6.96 -23.99
CA CYS A 177 -4.87 -6.80 -24.68
C CYS A 177 -4.68 -7.10 -26.16
#